data_0adf3463babf761ee316709d484d50c6
#
_entry.id   0adf3463babf761ee316709d484d50c6
#
_cell.length_a   1.000
_cell.length_b   1.000
_cell.length_c   1.000
_cell.angle_alpha   90.00
_cell.angle_beta   90.00
_cell.angle_gamma   90.00
#
_symmetry.space_group_name_H-M   'P 1'
#
loop_
_entity.id
_entity.type
_entity.pdbx_description
1 polymer ?
#
loop_
_entity_poly.entity_id
_entity_poly.type
_entity_poly.pdbx_seq_one_letter_code
_entity_poly.pdbx_strand_id
1 'polypeptide(L)'
;MKFRIFLFLLLTIALALPAGAQKKKSQAVPPRITGLSLTVDAGLLIPNSKQANFYNGKDGHSNTINRVLKSELYGTQIWSNLVNQQLISPSAIPDHRAFTIAEDANMYYRLTYQLGVGVRYDYNSGWGWFLRFDYSQVTAAGQFLLSSNNGTGILGSKQYVPCDIYGREKRIFIDLAIAKKVPLTRILDLEFDLGFDLNNTKVTANGIRVGGQTYSILDVWGGMSPVPGSGTYEYFNEGGMGIGGFGAVVLCYRMNGYSIDFGYGCSYVPTIYKGYNDGDAYALQHNIFFRFNINNFNFLSK
;
A
#
# COMPACT_ATOMS: atom_id res chain seq x y z
N MET A 1 3.54 -22.66 -1.95
CA MET A 1 3.88 -23.27 -3.26
C MET A 1 4.14 -22.24 -4.35
N LYS A 2 3.38 -21.14 -4.45
CA LYS A 2 3.53 -20.09 -5.49
C LYS A 2 4.88 -19.32 -5.45
N PHE A 3 5.46 -19.10 -4.27
CA PHE A 3 6.74 -18.38 -4.10
C PHE A 3 7.96 -19.16 -4.65
N ARG A 4 7.97 -20.49 -4.52
CA ARG A 4 9.04 -21.34 -5.06
C ARG A 4 9.07 -21.33 -6.59
N ILE A 5 7.91 -21.25 -7.24
CA ILE A 5 7.80 -21.19 -8.70
C ILE A 5 8.33 -19.85 -9.22
N PHE A 6 8.06 -18.76 -8.52
CA PHE A 6 8.54 -17.42 -8.90
C PHE A 6 10.07 -17.32 -8.77
N LEU A 7 10.66 -17.87 -7.71
CA LEU A 7 12.12 -17.91 -7.53
C LEU A 7 12.79 -18.76 -8.61
N PHE A 8 12.16 -19.87 -9.02
CA PHE A 8 12.68 -20.74 -10.09
C PHE A 8 12.61 -20.04 -11.45
N LEU A 9 11.54 -19.27 -11.70
CA LEU A 9 11.39 -18.50 -12.95
C LEU A 9 12.44 -17.37 -13.05
N LEU A 10 12.73 -16.67 -11.94
CA LEU A 10 13.78 -15.66 -11.85
C LEU A 10 15.17 -16.27 -12.10
N LEU A 11 15.43 -17.43 -11.52
CA LEU A 11 16.70 -18.15 -11.70
C LEU A 11 16.88 -18.64 -13.15
N THR A 12 15.82 -19.12 -13.80
CA THR A 12 15.84 -19.56 -15.19
C THR A 12 16.03 -18.41 -16.18
N ILE A 13 15.43 -17.24 -15.91
CA ILE A 13 15.66 -16.02 -16.72
C ILE A 13 17.10 -15.54 -16.56
N ALA A 14 17.64 -15.54 -15.33
CA ALA A 14 19.03 -15.16 -15.06
C ALA A 14 20.05 -16.11 -15.72
N LEU A 15 19.71 -17.39 -15.85
CA LEU A 15 20.58 -18.40 -16.50
C LEU A 15 20.44 -18.43 -18.03
N ALA A 16 19.30 -17.97 -18.57
CA ALA A 16 19.05 -17.96 -20.02
C ALA A 16 19.71 -16.77 -20.75
N LEU A 17 20.01 -15.69 -20.04
CA LEU A 17 20.61 -14.49 -20.64
C LEU A 17 22.05 -14.66 -21.22
N PRO A 18 22.92 -15.57 -20.73
CA PRO A 18 24.27 -15.71 -21.29
C PRO A 18 24.37 -16.49 -22.61
N ALA A 19 23.36 -17.32 -22.95
CA ALA A 19 23.51 -18.28 -24.06
C ALA A 19 23.44 -17.66 -25.46
N GLY A 20 22.94 -16.43 -25.61
CA GLY A 20 22.84 -15.72 -26.90
C GLY A 20 24.01 -14.80 -27.26
N ALA A 21 25.01 -14.65 -26.40
CA ALA A 21 26.07 -13.64 -26.53
C ALA A 21 27.36 -14.10 -27.23
N GLN A 22 27.37 -15.25 -27.90
CA GLN A 22 28.53 -15.69 -28.62
C GLN A 22 28.60 -15.09 -30.04
N LYS A 23 29.66 -14.31 -30.25
CA LYS A 23 30.13 -13.66 -31.48
C LYS A 23 29.54 -12.30 -31.85
N LYS A 24 29.87 -11.28 -31.09
CA LYS A 24 30.04 -9.92 -31.64
C LYS A 24 31.33 -9.31 -31.10
N LYS A 25 32.03 -8.56 -32.02
CA LYS A 25 33.28 -7.82 -31.79
C LYS A 25 33.45 -7.39 -30.34
N SER A 26 34.66 -7.48 -29.79
CA SER A 26 35.05 -6.96 -28.47
C SER A 26 34.49 -5.56 -28.24
N GLN A 27 33.25 -5.49 -27.78
CA GLN A 27 32.70 -4.24 -27.27
C GLN A 27 33.42 -3.99 -25.95
N ALA A 28 33.94 -2.77 -25.80
CA ALA A 28 34.54 -2.33 -24.55
C ALA A 28 33.54 -2.56 -23.42
N VAL A 29 34.00 -3.18 -22.34
CA VAL A 29 33.17 -3.42 -21.13
C VAL A 29 32.71 -2.06 -20.62
N PRO A 30 31.42 -1.83 -20.47
CA PRO A 30 30.93 -0.56 -19.92
C PRO A 30 31.56 -0.33 -18.53
N PRO A 31 32.11 0.86 -18.27
CA PRO A 31 32.71 1.16 -16.99
C PRO A 31 31.66 1.08 -15.89
N ARG A 32 32.09 0.80 -14.67
CA ARG A 32 31.21 0.93 -13.51
C ARG A 32 30.73 2.38 -13.39
N ILE A 33 29.46 2.53 -13.10
CA ILE A 33 28.91 3.83 -12.71
C ILE A 33 29.50 4.18 -11.36
N THR A 34 30.24 5.29 -11.30
CA THR A 34 30.83 5.85 -10.07
C THR A 34 30.53 7.33 -9.99
N GLY A 35 30.52 7.87 -8.78
CA GLY A 35 30.14 9.25 -8.54
C GLY A 35 28.63 9.43 -8.36
N LEU A 36 28.15 10.65 -8.55
CA LEU A 36 26.76 11.02 -8.38
C LEU A 36 25.90 10.55 -9.54
N SER A 37 24.76 9.96 -9.24
CA SER A 37 23.72 9.57 -10.21
C SER A 37 22.32 9.95 -9.71
N LEU A 38 21.42 10.22 -10.65
CA LEU A 38 19.99 10.32 -10.40
C LEU A 38 19.35 8.95 -10.60
N THR A 39 18.36 8.64 -9.77
CA THR A 39 17.59 7.39 -9.87
C THR A 39 16.13 7.69 -10.08
N VAL A 40 15.49 6.87 -10.91
CA VAL A 40 14.03 6.82 -11.06
C VAL A 40 13.62 5.38 -10.84
N ASP A 41 12.66 5.17 -9.95
CA ASP A 41 12.18 3.86 -9.55
C ASP A 41 10.71 3.70 -9.92
N ALA A 42 10.35 2.51 -10.38
CA ALA A 42 8.96 2.11 -10.59
C ALA A 42 8.79 0.65 -10.15
N GLY A 43 7.76 0.37 -9.37
CA GLY A 43 7.61 -0.95 -8.79
C GLY A 43 6.22 -1.27 -8.29
N LEU A 44 6.12 -2.41 -7.61
CA LEU A 44 4.94 -2.93 -6.96
C LEU A 44 5.21 -3.03 -5.45
N LEU A 45 4.40 -2.33 -4.68
CA LEU A 45 4.37 -2.44 -3.22
C LEU A 45 3.33 -3.51 -2.84
N ILE A 46 3.73 -4.40 -1.94
CA ILE A 46 2.88 -5.43 -1.31
C ILE A 46 2.84 -5.12 0.19
N PRO A 47 1.88 -4.31 0.64
CA PRO A 47 1.76 -3.96 2.05
C PRO A 47 1.34 -5.16 2.89
N ASN A 48 1.60 -5.10 4.20
CA ASN A 48 1.16 -6.15 5.10
C ASN A 48 -0.35 -6.08 5.35
N SER A 49 -1.06 -7.18 5.14
CA SER A 49 -2.51 -7.26 5.29
C SER A 49 -3.02 -6.99 6.71
N LYS A 50 -2.20 -7.23 7.74
CA LYS A 50 -2.58 -6.92 9.13
C LYS A 50 -2.88 -5.43 9.33
N GLN A 51 -2.13 -4.55 8.66
CA GLN A 51 -2.34 -3.10 8.72
C GLN A 51 -3.65 -2.68 8.04
N ALA A 52 -4.19 -3.48 7.12
CA ALA A 52 -5.48 -3.23 6.49
C ALA A 52 -6.65 -3.32 7.48
N ASN A 53 -6.47 -3.99 8.62
CA ASN A 53 -7.49 -4.11 9.65
C ASN A 53 -7.89 -2.78 10.29
N PHE A 54 -7.07 -1.74 10.16
CA PHE A 54 -7.49 -0.37 10.51
C PHE A 54 -8.80 0.03 9.82
N TYR A 55 -9.03 -0.46 8.61
CA TYR A 55 -10.21 -0.13 7.79
C TYR A 55 -11.40 -1.06 7.99
N ASN A 56 -11.35 -2.00 8.95
CA ASN A 56 -12.39 -3.01 9.14
C ASN A 56 -13.72 -2.45 9.72
N GLY A 57 -13.71 -1.21 10.17
CA GLY A 57 -14.91 -0.53 10.69
C GLY A 57 -15.44 -1.06 12.01
N LYS A 58 -14.61 -1.72 12.83
CA LYS A 58 -15.02 -2.22 14.17
C LYS A 58 -15.30 -1.09 15.15
N ASP A 59 -16.17 -1.41 16.12
CA ASP A 59 -16.45 -0.51 17.24
C ASP A 59 -15.17 -0.23 18.06
N GLY A 60 -15.07 0.98 18.56
CA GLY A 60 -13.92 1.47 19.34
C GLY A 60 -12.95 2.34 18.56
N HIS A 61 -13.06 2.41 17.21
CA HIS A 61 -12.31 3.34 16.37
C HIS A 61 -13.21 4.47 15.87
N SER A 62 -12.60 5.57 15.46
CA SER A 62 -13.33 6.73 14.92
C SER A 62 -14.08 6.41 13.62
N ASN A 63 -13.64 5.39 12.90
CA ASN A 63 -14.14 4.93 11.61
C ASN A 63 -15.03 3.67 11.73
N THR A 64 -16.08 3.70 12.56
CA THR A 64 -16.94 2.53 12.77
C THR A 64 -18.10 2.45 11.79
N ILE A 65 -18.38 1.24 11.29
CA ILE A 65 -19.55 0.96 10.43
C ILE A 65 -20.84 1.29 11.17
N ASN A 66 -20.93 0.98 12.46
CA ASN A 66 -22.12 1.23 13.27
C ASN A 66 -22.50 2.71 13.33
N ARG A 67 -21.52 3.63 13.27
CA ARG A 67 -21.80 5.06 13.24
C ARG A 67 -22.59 5.46 11.98
N VAL A 68 -22.29 4.85 10.84
CA VAL A 68 -23.03 5.05 9.59
C VAL A 68 -24.40 4.37 9.63
N LEU A 69 -24.44 3.10 10.03
CA LEU A 69 -25.67 2.31 10.05
C LEU A 69 -26.72 2.86 11.02
N LYS A 70 -26.29 3.37 12.19
CA LYS A 70 -27.18 3.91 13.23
C LYS A 70 -27.45 5.41 13.08
N SER A 71 -26.85 6.06 12.09
CA SER A 71 -27.14 7.46 11.76
C SER A 71 -28.57 7.60 11.22
N GLU A 72 -29.32 8.56 11.70
CA GLU A 72 -30.69 8.83 11.21
C GLU A 72 -30.68 9.16 9.71
N LEU A 73 -29.67 9.88 9.24
CA LEU A 73 -29.55 10.24 7.82
C LEU A 73 -29.15 9.04 6.97
N TYR A 74 -27.96 8.47 7.24
CA TYR A 74 -27.40 7.42 6.39
C TYR A 74 -28.09 6.07 6.62
N GLY A 75 -28.41 5.73 7.86
CA GLY A 75 -29.09 4.47 8.18
C GLY A 75 -30.47 4.38 7.52
N THR A 76 -31.24 5.50 7.52
CA THR A 76 -32.53 5.57 6.83
C THR A 76 -32.37 5.47 5.30
N GLN A 77 -31.35 6.11 4.74
CA GLN A 77 -31.05 5.99 3.30
C GLN A 77 -30.67 4.55 2.92
N ILE A 78 -29.81 3.92 3.73
CA ILE A 78 -29.41 2.52 3.53
C ILE A 78 -30.64 1.61 3.58
N TRP A 79 -31.49 1.79 4.61
CA TRP A 79 -32.71 1.01 4.75
C TRP A 79 -33.62 1.16 3.51
N SER A 80 -33.92 2.38 3.10
CA SER A 80 -34.77 2.66 1.94
C SER A 80 -34.18 2.07 0.65
N ASN A 81 -32.87 2.18 0.47
CA ASN A 81 -32.17 1.63 -0.70
C ASN A 81 -32.27 0.10 -0.74
N LEU A 82 -32.03 -0.58 0.39
CA LEU A 82 -32.10 -2.05 0.46
C LEU A 82 -33.53 -2.58 0.25
N VAL A 83 -34.56 -1.87 0.77
CA VAL A 83 -35.96 -2.21 0.51
C VAL A 83 -36.32 -2.02 -0.96
N ASN A 84 -35.93 -0.90 -1.57
CA ASN A 84 -36.20 -0.62 -2.98
C ASN A 84 -35.56 -1.64 -3.91
N GLN A 85 -34.41 -2.19 -3.51
CA GLN A 85 -33.72 -3.25 -4.25
C GLN A 85 -34.21 -4.65 -3.88
N GLN A 86 -35.21 -4.79 -3.01
CA GLN A 86 -35.75 -6.05 -2.53
C GLN A 86 -34.73 -6.95 -1.81
N LEU A 87 -33.64 -6.35 -1.29
CA LEU A 87 -32.61 -7.05 -0.53
C LEU A 87 -33.02 -7.30 0.92
N ILE A 88 -33.94 -6.49 1.45
CA ILE A 88 -34.58 -6.69 2.74
C ILE A 88 -36.11 -6.47 2.61
N SER A 89 -36.87 -7.09 3.50
CA SER A 89 -38.33 -6.91 3.53
C SER A 89 -38.68 -5.52 4.05
N PRO A 90 -39.68 -4.83 3.45
CA PRO A 90 -40.18 -3.59 3.98
C PRO A 90 -40.85 -3.83 5.36
N SER A 91 -40.47 -3.05 6.36
CA SER A 91 -41.20 -2.98 7.61
C SER A 91 -42.14 -1.77 7.60
N ALA A 92 -43.20 -1.83 8.41
CA ALA A 92 -44.16 -0.72 8.51
C ALA A 92 -43.51 0.59 9.00
N ILE A 93 -42.42 0.48 9.75
CA ILE A 93 -41.61 1.61 10.25
C ILE A 93 -40.16 1.33 9.88
N PRO A 94 -39.48 2.25 9.17
CA PRO A 94 -38.05 2.12 8.87
C PRO A 94 -37.27 2.09 10.19
N ASP A 95 -36.65 0.94 10.47
CA ASP A 95 -35.82 0.79 11.64
C ASP A 95 -34.39 0.50 11.24
N HIS A 96 -33.64 1.54 10.88
CA HIS A 96 -32.21 1.47 10.60
C HIS A 96 -31.38 1.03 11.83
N ARG A 97 -31.95 1.11 13.06
CA ARG A 97 -31.30 0.64 14.30
C ARG A 97 -31.28 -0.87 14.41
N ALA A 98 -32.12 -1.56 13.63
CA ALA A 98 -32.16 -3.01 13.57
C ALA A 98 -30.99 -3.62 12.76
N PHE A 99 -30.21 -2.79 12.08
CA PHE A 99 -29.01 -3.27 11.40
C PHE A 99 -27.93 -3.70 12.39
N THR A 100 -27.38 -4.89 12.17
CA THR A 100 -26.24 -5.42 12.90
C THR A 100 -25.21 -6.01 11.93
N ILE A 101 -23.95 -5.97 12.33
CA ILE A 101 -22.88 -6.67 11.58
C ILE A 101 -22.92 -8.12 12.02
N ALA A 102 -23.23 -9.02 11.09
CA ALA A 102 -23.30 -10.47 11.33
C ALA A 102 -21.92 -11.12 11.23
N GLU A 103 -21.08 -10.61 10.32
CA GLU A 103 -19.71 -11.06 10.13
C GLU A 103 -18.82 -9.85 9.85
N ASP A 104 -17.70 -9.79 10.58
CA ASP A 104 -16.69 -8.73 10.46
C ASP A 104 -15.95 -8.80 9.13
N ALA A 105 -15.52 -7.65 8.64
CA ALA A 105 -14.74 -7.56 7.42
C ALA A 105 -13.35 -8.18 7.57
N ASN A 106 -13.02 -9.12 6.69
CA ASN A 106 -11.65 -9.57 6.50
C ASN A 106 -10.95 -8.66 5.49
N MET A 107 -10.03 -7.82 6.00
CA MET A 107 -9.39 -6.78 5.22
C MET A 107 -8.08 -7.26 4.59
N TYR A 108 -7.84 -6.81 3.37
CA TYR A 108 -6.57 -7.03 2.67
C TYR A 108 -6.20 -5.81 1.83
N TYR A 109 -4.90 -5.62 1.58
CA TYR A 109 -4.45 -4.62 0.62
C TYR A 109 -4.42 -5.17 -0.79
N ARG A 110 -4.83 -4.34 -1.74
CA ARG A 110 -4.64 -4.62 -3.17
C ARG A 110 -3.19 -4.36 -3.56
N LEU A 111 -2.73 -5.07 -4.59
CA LEU A 111 -1.43 -4.80 -5.19
C LEU A 111 -1.36 -3.33 -5.64
N THR A 112 -0.26 -2.69 -5.31
CA THR A 112 -0.14 -1.24 -5.41
C THR A 112 1.12 -0.85 -6.17
N TYR A 113 1.02 0.16 -7.02
CA TYR A 113 2.17 0.75 -7.71
C TYR A 113 2.93 1.69 -6.78
N GLN A 114 4.25 1.68 -6.92
CA GLN A 114 5.17 2.58 -6.24
C GLN A 114 6.03 3.27 -7.30
N LEU A 115 6.18 4.60 -7.18
CA LEU A 115 7.02 5.40 -8.05
C LEU A 115 7.97 6.22 -7.19
N GLY A 116 9.22 6.28 -7.60
CA GLY A 116 10.24 6.96 -6.82
C GLY A 116 11.27 7.71 -7.64
N VAL A 117 11.92 8.63 -6.97
CA VAL A 117 13.09 9.37 -7.47
C VAL A 117 14.13 9.47 -6.36
N GLY A 118 15.39 9.51 -6.74
CA GLY A 118 16.44 9.58 -5.74
C GLY A 118 17.77 10.07 -6.29
N VAL A 119 18.70 10.21 -5.37
CA VAL A 119 20.10 10.51 -5.65
C VAL A 119 20.97 9.41 -5.05
N ARG A 120 22.01 9.06 -5.75
CA ARG A 120 22.93 8.00 -5.39
C ARG A 120 24.36 8.43 -5.62
N TYR A 121 25.26 7.99 -4.76
CA TYR A 121 26.68 8.15 -4.94
C TYR A 121 27.39 6.80 -4.79
N ASP A 122 28.08 6.39 -5.83
CA ASP A 122 28.82 5.12 -5.89
C ASP A 122 30.34 5.36 -5.89
N TYR A 123 31.05 4.66 -4.99
CA TYR A 123 32.50 4.66 -4.90
C TYR A 123 33.12 3.60 -5.81
N ASN A 124 34.38 3.78 -6.19
CA ASN A 124 35.14 2.80 -6.98
C ASN A 124 35.26 1.43 -6.28
N SER A 125 35.17 1.40 -4.95
CA SER A 125 35.20 0.19 -4.13
C SER A 125 33.94 -0.69 -4.24
N GLY A 126 32.93 -0.24 -4.98
CA GLY A 126 31.63 -0.89 -5.09
C GLY A 126 30.70 -0.63 -3.91
N TRP A 127 31.09 0.18 -2.94
CA TRP A 127 30.18 0.75 -1.95
C TRP A 127 29.48 1.97 -2.54
N GLY A 128 28.32 2.29 -1.99
CA GLY A 128 27.56 3.50 -2.31
C GLY A 128 26.61 3.85 -1.20
N TRP A 129 25.99 5.01 -1.32
CA TRP A 129 24.86 5.42 -0.51
C TRP A 129 23.81 6.05 -1.43
N PHE A 130 22.54 6.04 -0.99
CA PHE A 130 21.47 6.71 -1.72
C PHE A 130 20.41 7.27 -0.76
N LEU A 131 19.76 8.31 -1.25
CA LEU A 131 18.56 8.89 -0.70
C LEU A 131 17.47 8.78 -1.74
N ARG A 132 16.32 8.18 -1.39
CA ARG A 132 15.21 7.92 -2.29
C ARG A 132 13.91 8.39 -1.69
N PHE A 133 13.03 8.90 -2.54
CA PHE A 133 11.67 9.31 -2.21
C PHE A 133 10.71 8.50 -3.07
N ASP A 134 9.88 7.70 -2.45
CA ASP A 134 8.87 6.88 -3.12
C ASP A 134 7.47 7.32 -2.73
N TYR A 135 6.57 7.26 -3.69
CA TYR A 135 5.15 7.54 -3.50
C TYR A 135 4.32 6.33 -3.91
N SER A 136 3.29 6.03 -3.10
CA SER A 136 2.35 4.95 -3.35
C SER A 136 0.95 5.33 -2.89
N GLN A 137 -0.06 4.90 -3.64
CA GLN A 137 -1.47 5.00 -3.23
C GLN A 137 -2.02 3.61 -2.96
N VAL A 138 -2.21 3.29 -1.69
CA VAL A 138 -2.60 1.97 -1.22
C VAL A 138 -4.11 1.91 -1.04
N THR A 139 -4.72 0.79 -1.43
CA THR A 139 -6.15 0.54 -1.26
C THR A 139 -6.37 -0.75 -0.46
N ALA A 140 -7.02 -0.61 0.68
CA ALA A 140 -7.56 -1.73 1.45
C ALA A 140 -8.97 -2.07 0.96
N ALA A 141 -9.31 -3.35 0.96
CA ALA A 141 -10.63 -3.83 0.59
C ALA A 141 -11.03 -5.01 1.49
N GLY A 142 -12.31 -5.16 1.73
CA GLY A 142 -12.88 -6.26 2.49
C GLY A 142 -14.38 -6.36 2.24
N GLN A 143 -14.98 -7.42 2.78
CA GLN A 143 -16.43 -7.63 2.75
C GLN A 143 -16.91 -7.94 4.15
N PHE A 144 -18.07 -7.42 4.51
CA PHE A 144 -18.76 -7.72 5.76
C PHE A 144 -20.19 -8.14 5.46
N LEU A 145 -20.81 -8.83 6.41
CA LEU A 145 -22.18 -9.28 6.27
C LEU A 145 -23.09 -8.43 7.17
N LEU A 146 -23.98 -7.69 6.53
CA LEU A 146 -25.03 -6.91 7.20
C LEU A 146 -26.23 -7.80 7.47
N SER A 147 -26.72 -7.81 8.72
CA SER A 147 -27.96 -8.48 9.10
C SER A 147 -29.02 -7.45 9.41
N SER A 148 -30.23 -7.65 8.89
CA SER A 148 -31.41 -6.91 9.27
C SER A 148 -32.31 -7.79 10.14
N ASN A 149 -32.65 -7.32 11.33
CA ASN A 149 -33.55 -8.00 12.27
C ASN A 149 -35.04 -7.68 12.03
N ASN A 150 -35.37 -7.01 10.92
CA ASN A 150 -36.76 -6.66 10.59
C ASN A 150 -37.60 -7.85 10.14
N GLY A 151 -37.67 -8.85 10.99
CA GLY A 151 -38.55 -10.01 10.81
C GLY A 151 -39.93 -9.74 11.35
N THR A 152 -40.85 -9.15 10.58
CA THR A 152 -42.29 -9.13 10.85
C THR A 152 -43.00 -10.36 10.27
N GLY A 153 -42.29 -11.44 10.04
CA GLY A 153 -42.85 -12.71 9.60
C GLY A 153 -42.88 -13.71 10.75
N ILE A 154 -43.87 -14.62 10.73
CA ILE A 154 -44.08 -15.73 11.66
C ILE A 154 -42.87 -16.67 11.80
N LEU A 155 -41.85 -16.49 10.96
CA LEU A 155 -40.51 -17.06 11.02
C LEU A 155 -39.53 -15.91 10.86
N GLY A 156 -39.12 -15.29 11.94
CA GLY A 156 -38.12 -14.20 11.96
C GLY A 156 -36.78 -14.58 11.30
N SER A 157 -36.78 -14.77 9.99
CA SER A 157 -35.59 -15.06 9.22
C SER A 157 -34.76 -13.78 9.11
N LYS A 158 -33.61 -13.77 9.75
CA LYS A 158 -32.61 -12.75 9.54
C LYS A 158 -32.25 -12.70 8.06
N GLN A 159 -32.33 -11.51 7.49
CA GLN A 159 -31.87 -11.30 6.12
C GLN A 159 -30.42 -10.83 6.17
N TYR A 160 -29.60 -11.39 5.32
CA TYR A 160 -28.17 -11.10 5.24
C TYR A 160 -27.84 -10.45 3.89
N VAL A 161 -27.16 -9.30 3.94
CA VAL A 161 -26.73 -8.57 2.75
C VAL A 161 -25.22 -8.46 2.75
N PRO A 162 -24.54 -8.99 1.73
CA PRO A 162 -23.10 -8.81 1.59
C PRO A 162 -22.80 -7.35 1.22
N CYS A 163 -21.87 -6.76 1.91
CA CYS A 163 -21.47 -5.37 1.77
C CYS A 163 -19.96 -5.26 1.63
N ASP A 164 -19.49 -4.32 0.83
CA ASP A 164 -18.06 -4.04 0.70
C ASP A 164 -17.65 -2.95 1.68
N ILE A 165 -16.40 -3.05 2.15
CA ILE A 165 -15.71 -1.98 2.88
C ILE A 165 -14.37 -1.71 2.20
N TYR A 166 -13.97 -0.45 2.18
CA TYR A 166 -12.70 -0.05 1.57
C TYR A 166 -12.02 1.06 2.34
N GLY A 167 -10.69 1.11 2.21
CA GLY A 167 -9.86 2.20 2.68
C GLY A 167 -8.88 2.64 1.60
N ARG A 168 -8.50 3.91 1.61
CA ARG A 168 -7.45 4.45 0.74
C ARG A 168 -6.50 5.30 1.55
N GLU A 169 -5.23 5.15 1.25
CA GLU A 169 -4.16 5.93 1.87
C GLU A 169 -3.08 6.28 0.86
N LYS A 170 -2.41 7.38 1.11
CA LYS A 170 -1.18 7.77 0.43
C LYS A 170 -0.02 7.49 1.35
N ARG A 171 1.03 6.87 0.81
CA ARG A 171 2.28 6.63 1.52
C ARG A 171 3.43 7.31 0.80
N ILE A 172 4.26 7.99 1.57
CA ILE A 172 5.52 8.55 1.12
C ILE A 172 6.62 7.87 1.92
N PHE A 173 7.56 7.25 1.24
CA PHE A 173 8.72 6.62 1.84
C PHE A 173 9.95 7.48 1.56
N ILE A 174 10.81 7.62 2.56
CA ILE A 174 12.10 8.28 2.44
C ILE A 174 13.14 7.28 2.92
N ASP A 175 13.91 6.76 1.96
CA ASP A 175 14.92 5.74 2.21
C ASP A 175 16.31 6.37 2.22
N LEU A 176 17.07 6.13 3.27
CA LEU A 176 18.50 6.43 3.35
C LEU A 176 19.25 5.11 3.55
N ALA A 177 20.09 4.74 2.60
CA ALA A 177 20.75 3.45 2.63
C ALA A 177 22.20 3.47 2.15
N ILE A 178 22.92 2.45 2.59
CA ILE A 178 24.19 2.02 2.02
C ILE A 178 23.94 0.87 1.05
N ALA A 179 24.71 0.82 -0.01
CA ALA A 179 24.67 -0.21 -1.03
C ALA A 179 26.04 -0.84 -1.23
N LYS A 180 26.06 -2.15 -1.51
CA LYS A 180 27.28 -2.88 -1.88
C LYS A 180 27.06 -3.64 -3.16
N LYS A 181 27.81 -3.27 -4.22
CA LYS A 181 27.84 -3.95 -5.53
C LYS A 181 28.95 -4.99 -5.57
N VAL A 182 28.58 -6.21 -5.96
CA VAL A 182 29.47 -7.33 -6.20
C VAL A 182 29.37 -7.71 -7.69
N PRO A 183 30.47 -7.71 -8.46
CA PRO A 183 30.42 -8.06 -9.88
C PRO A 183 30.11 -9.56 -10.05
N LEU A 184 29.06 -9.87 -10.80
CA LEU A 184 28.75 -11.23 -11.24
C LEU A 184 29.37 -11.52 -12.59
N THR A 185 29.26 -10.57 -13.52
CA THR A 185 29.83 -10.67 -14.86
C THR A 185 30.41 -9.32 -15.29
N ARG A 186 30.85 -9.22 -16.55
CA ARG A 186 31.36 -7.96 -17.10
C ARG A 186 30.33 -6.84 -17.19
N ILE A 187 29.02 -7.18 -17.22
CA ILE A 187 27.92 -6.26 -17.44
C ILE A 187 26.85 -6.34 -16.35
N LEU A 188 26.97 -7.30 -15.42
CA LEU A 188 26.01 -7.54 -14.34
C LEU A 188 26.70 -7.44 -13.00
N ASP A 189 26.08 -6.69 -12.08
CA ASP A 189 26.44 -6.65 -10.66
C ASP A 189 25.24 -7.14 -9.83
N LEU A 190 25.54 -7.79 -8.72
CA LEU A 190 24.59 -8.03 -7.64
C LEU A 190 24.79 -6.96 -6.58
N GLU A 191 23.73 -6.30 -6.18
CA GLU A 191 23.76 -5.25 -5.19
C GLU A 191 22.94 -5.66 -3.96
N PHE A 192 23.45 -5.30 -2.81
CA PHE A 192 22.79 -5.45 -1.51
C PHE A 192 22.61 -4.06 -0.92
N ASP A 193 21.35 -3.69 -0.65
CA ASP A 193 20.98 -2.43 -0.02
C ASP A 193 20.57 -2.71 1.43
N LEU A 194 20.99 -1.84 2.34
CA LEU A 194 20.57 -1.85 3.75
C LEU A 194 20.42 -0.42 4.25
N GLY A 195 19.30 -0.11 4.87
CA GLY A 195 19.07 1.27 5.30
C GLY A 195 17.87 1.47 6.20
N PHE A 196 17.58 2.74 6.40
CA PHE A 196 16.44 3.23 7.14
C PHE A 196 15.36 3.69 6.17
N ASP A 197 14.11 3.39 6.53
CA ASP A 197 12.90 3.78 5.81
C ASP A 197 12.04 4.63 6.75
N LEU A 198 11.69 5.82 6.31
CA LEU A 198 10.75 6.72 6.97
C LEU A 198 9.47 6.72 6.16
N ASN A 199 8.41 6.16 6.74
CA ASN A 199 7.09 6.05 6.11
C ASN A 199 6.14 7.12 6.66
N ASN A 200 5.63 7.98 5.79
CA ASN A 200 4.56 8.91 6.11
C ASN A 200 3.27 8.44 5.45
N THR A 201 2.29 8.09 6.28
CA THR A 201 0.98 7.59 5.83
C THR A 201 -0.10 8.65 6.06
N LYS A 202 -0.95 8.84 5.05
CA LYS A 202 -2.13 9.70 5.13
C LYS A 202 -3.36 8.96 4.63
N VAL A 203 -4.33 8.71 5.50
CA VAL A 203 -5.64 8.17 5.11
C VAL A 203 -6.39 9.20 4.28
N THR A 204 -6.93 8.79 3.14
CA THR A 204 -7.65 9.66 2.22
C THR A 204 -9.11 9.28 2.06
N ALA A 205 -9.47 8.04 2.36
CA ALA A 205 -10.87 7.59 2.38
C ALA A 205 -11.01 6.33 3.22
N ASN A 206 -12.16 6.22 3.89
CA ASN A 206 -12.67 4.98 4.45
C ASN A 206 -14.19 4.98 4.29
N GLY A 207 -14.74 3.93 3.72
CA GLY A 207 -16.17 3.88 3.43
C GLY A 207 -16.69 2.48 3.20
N ILE A 208 -18.01 2.37 3.20
CA ILE A 208 -18.75 1.14 2.92
C ILE A 208 -19.58 1.30 1.66
N ARG A 209 -19.82 0.18 0.99
CA ARG A 209 -20.77 0.10 -0.13
C ARG A 209 -21.90 -0.86 0.24
N VAL A 210 -23.12 -0.33 0.31
CA VAL A 210 -24.30 -1.07 0.68
C VAL A 210 -25.37 -0.85 -0.40
N GLY A 211 -25.92 -1.92 -0.96
CA GLY A 211 -26.93 -1.83 -2.02
C GLY A 211 -26.45 -1.02 -3.23
N GLY A 212 -25.16 -1.13 -3.60
CA GLY A 212 -24.56 -0.38 -4.72
C GLY A 212 -24.19 1.08 -4.44
N GLN A 213 -24.65 1.66 -3.33
CA GLN A 213 -24.31 3.03 -2.94
C GLN A 213 -23.14 3.06 -1.96
N THR A 214 -22.34 4.12 -2.02
CA THR A 214 -21.14 4.31 -1.19
C THR A 214 -21.39 5.35 -0.11
N TYR A 215 -21.05 4.99 1.13
CA TYR A 215 -21.16 5.84 2.31
C TYR A 215 -19.77 5.99 2.93
N SER A 216 -19.37 7.23 3.23
CA SER A 216 -18.10 7.49 3.89
C SER A 216 -18.21 7.25 5.39
N ILE A 217 -17.24 6.53 5.97
CA ILE A 217 -17.12 6.36 7.41
C ILE A 217 -16.41 7.58 8.02
N LEU A 218 -15.44 8.16 7.30
CA LEU A 218 -14.69 9.34 7.77
C LEU A 218 -15.53 10.60 7.76
N ASP A 219 -16.48 10.73 6.82
CA ASP A 219 -17.25 11.95 6.59
C ASP A 219 -18.55 12.04 7.39
N VAL A 220 -18.77 11.20 8.38
CA VAL A 220 -19.98 11.29 9.22
C VAL A 220 -20.13 12.68 9.87
N TRP A 221 -19.03 13.43 9.96
CA TRP A 221 -18.95 14.79 10.48
C TRP A 221 -18.33 15.79 9.49
N GLY A 222 -18.32 15.48 8.18
CA GLY A 222 -17.67 16.35 7.20
C GLY A 222 -16.15 16.39 7.30
N GLY A 223 -15.53 15.31 7.79
CA GLY A 223 -14.07 15.24 8.00
C GLY A 223 -13.54 16.11 9.14
N MET A 224 -14.44 16.71 9.92
CA MET A 224 -14.11 17.56 11.06
C MET A 224 -14.61 16.93 12.35
N SER A 225 -13.77 16.83 13.36
CA SER A 225 -14.15 16.41 14.71
C SER A 225 -14.19 17.61 15.64
N PRO A 226 -15.26 17.78 16.45
CA PRO A 226 -15.26 18.84 17.45
C PRO A 226 -14.17 18.58 18.49
N VAL A 227 -13.35 19.60 18.75
CA VAL A 227 -12.35 19.55 19.83
C VAL A 227 -13.07 19.78 21.15
N PRO A 228 -13.09 18.81 22.09
CA PRO A 228 -13.77 18.96 23.36
C PRO A 228 -13.30 20.21 24.12
N GLY A 229 -14.25 21.10 24.44
CA GLY A 229 -14.02 22.30 25.24
C GLY A 229 -13.47 23.54 24.51
N SER A 230 -13.19 23.46 23.19
CA SER A 230 -12.61 24.59 22.45
C SER A 230 -13.58 25.33 21.54
N GLY A 231 -14.72 24.72 21.18
CA GLY A 231 -15.62 25.26 20.16
C GLY A 231 -15.06 25.27 18.74
N THR A 232 -13.89 24.67 18.54
CA THR A 232 -13.22 24.54 17.24
C THR A 232 -13.36 23.14 16.68
N TYR A 233 -13.19 23.02 15.35
CA TYR A 233 -13.20 21.73 14.66
C TYR A 233 -11.80 21.46 14.11
N GLU A 234 -11.27 20.26 14.36
CA GLU A 234 -10.05 19.78 13.71
C GLU A 234 -10.39 18.86 12.55
N TYR A 235 -9.64 19.03 11.45
CA TYR A 235 -9.68 18.05 10.38
C TYR A 235 -9.14 16.72 10.88
N PHE A 236 -9.88 15.68 10.63
CA PHE A 236 -9.50 14.32 11.02
C PHE A 236 -8.31 13.88 10.16
N ASN A 237 -7.12 13.91 10.73
CA ASN A 237 -5.90 13.41 10.08
C ASN A 237 -5.53 12.05 10.68
N GLU A 238 -6.04 10.98 10.06
CA GLU A 238 -5.73 9.61 10.44
C GLU A 238 -4.45 9.15 9.76
N GLY A 239 -3.35 9.80 10.03
CA GLY A 239 -2.08 9.43 9.47
C GLY A 239 -0.95 9.72 10.43
N GLY A 240 0.22 9.23 10.12
CA GLY A 240 1.40 9.43 10.94
C GLY A 240 2.68 9.06 10.23
N MET A 241 3.78 9.33 10.92
CA MET A 241 5.13 9.08 10.45
C MET A 241 5.76 7.96 11.27
N GLY A 242 6.26 6.92 10.60
CA GLY A 242 6.97 5.81 11.21
C GLY A 242 8.39 5.69 10.68
N ILE A 243 9.29 5.18 11.51
CA ILE A 243 10.68 4.90 11.13
C ILE A 243 10.92 3.42 11.28
N GLY A 244 11.57 2.83 10.29
CA GLY A 244 11.95 1.42 10.28
C GLY A 244 13.23 1.17 9.52
N GLY A 245 13.47 -0.10 9.20
CA GLY A 245 14.61 -0.51 8.41
C GLY A 245 14.19 -1.27 7.17
N PHE A 246 15.01 -1.24 6.15
CA PHE A 246 14.80 -2.04 4.97
C PHE A 246 16.09 -2.67 4.45
N GLY A 247 15.93 -3.74 3.68
CA GLY A 247 16.99 -4.35 2.91
C GLY A 247 16.50 -4.75 1.53
N ALA A 248 17.39 -4.73 0.55
CA ALA A 248 17.08 -5.17 -0.81
C ALA A 248 18.21 -5.97 -1.43
N VAL A 249 17.82 -6.81 -2.40
CA VAL A 249 18.75 -7.50 -3.30
C VAL A 249 18.39 -7.06 -4.71
N VAL A 250 19.40 -6.58 -5.45
CA VAL A 250 19.21 -5.91 -6.74
C VAL A 250 20.17 -6.48 -7.76
N LEU A 251 19.65 -6.82 -8.93
CA LEU A 251 20.44 -7.19 -10.10
C LEU A 251 20.61 -5.96 -10.98
N CYS A 252 21.85 -5.47 -11.14
CA CYS A 252 22.17 -4.25 -11.86
C CYS A 252 22.77 -4.60 -13.23
N TYR A 253 22.09 -4.20 -14.31
CA TYR A 253 22.58 -4.32 -15.67
C TYR A 253 23.25 -3.01 -16.12
N ARG A 254 24.55 -3.06 -16.36
CA ARG A 254 25.36 -1.88 -16.71
C ARG A 254 25.33 -1.57 -18.20
N MET A 255 25.17 -0.30 -18.52
CA MET A 255 25.27 0.29 -19.84
C MET A 255 26.20 1.50 -19.80
N ASN A 256 26.52 2.07 -20.96
CA ASN A 256 27.36 3.28 -21.02
C ASN A 256 26.60 4.50 -20.46
N GLY A 257 26.99 4.96 -19.27
CA GLY A 257 26.43 6.15 -18.61
C GLY A 257 25.12 5.94 -17.86
N TYR A 258 24.55 4.72 -17.86
CA TYR A 258 23.33 4.40 -17.09
C TYR A 258 23.29 2.91 -16.71
N SER A 259 22.44 2.55 -15.76
CA SER A 259 22.11 1.16 -15.45
C SER A 259 20.60 0.96 -15.34
N ILE A 260 20.18 -0.26 -15.62
CA ILE A 260 18.83 -0.75 -15.34
C ILE A 260 18.95 -1.82 -14.28
N ASP A 261 18.28 -1.60 -13.17
CA ASP A 261 18.35 -2.48 -12.03
C ASP A 261 16.98 -3.11 -11.80
N PHE A 262 16.97 -4.39 -11.44
CA PHE A 262 15.77 -5.10 -11.01
C PHE A 262 15.98 -5.57 -9.57
N GLY A 263 15.10 -5.17 -8.65
CA GLY A 263 15.26 -5.44 -7.24
C GLY A 263 14.04 -6.03 -6.55
N TYR A 264 14.32 -6.74 -5.47
CA TYR A 264 13.36 -7.14 -4.47
C TYR A 264 13.79 -6.58 -3.13
N GLY A 265 12.91 -5.83 -2.50
CA GLY A 265 13.10 -5.23 -1.20
C GLY A 265 12.11 -5.74 -0.16
N CYS A 266 12.52 -5.62 1.08
CA CYS A 266 11.75 -5.98 2.26
C CYS A 266 11.98 -4.90 3.30
N SER A 267 10.91 -4.26 3.77
CA SER A 267 10.98 -3.24 4.82
C SER A 267 10.16 -3.65 6.04
N TYR A 268 10.69 -3.34 7.21
CA TYR A 268 10.03 -3.52 8.51
C TYR A 268 9.82 -2.14 9.13
N VAL A 269 8.65 -1.55 8.87
CA VAL A 269 8.33 -0.17 9.20
C VAL A 269 6.91 -0.09 9.75
N PRO A 270 6.67 0.77 10.76
CA PRO A 270 5.32 0.97 11.27
C PRO A 270 4.51 1.82 10.30
N THR A 271 3.25 1.46 10.13
CA THR A 271 2.24 2.33 9.56
C THR A 271 1.42 2.90 10.71
N ILE A 272 1.55 4.19 10.95
CA ILE A 272 0.92 4.84 12.10
C ILE A 272 -0.40 5.44 11.67
N TYR A 273 -1.47 5.03 12.35
CA TYR A 273 -2.80 5.63 12.24
C TYR A 273 -3.16 6.27 13.58
N LYS A 274 -3.52 7.54 13.56
CA LYS A 274 -3.88 8.28 14.78
C LYS A 274 -5.13 7.65 15.41
N GLY A 275 -5.03 7.30 16.69
CA GLY A 275 -6.12 6.68 17.43
C GLY A 275 -6.24 5.15 17.29
N TYR A 276 -5.34 4.53 16.54
CA TYR A 276 -5.26 3.07 16.42
C TYR A 276 -4.05 2.57 17.21
N ASN A 277 -4.32 1.97 18.35
CA ASN A 277 -3.29 1.51 19.30
C ASN A 277 -3.04 -0.01 19.24
N ASP A 278 -3.30 -0.66 18.11
CA ASP A 278 -2.94 -2.05 17.99
C ASP A 278 -1.42 -2.19 17.96
N GLY A 279 -0.86 -3.01 18.86
CA GLY A 279 0.58 -3.24 19.02
C GLY A 279 1.28 -3.82 17.79
N ASP A 280 0.58 -3.98 16.67
CA ASP A 280 1.04 -4.46 15.37
C ASP A 280 1.37 -3.32 14.39
N ALA A 281 1.72 -2.13 14.89
CA ALA A 281 2.08 -0.98 14.03
C ALA A 281 3.24 -1.31 13.09
N TYR A 282 4.21 -2.13 13.55
CA TYR A 282 5.32 -2.62 12.74
C TYR A 282 4.91 -3.84 11.92
N ALA A 283 5.16 -3.80 10.63
CA ALA A 283 4.86 -4.90 9.75
C ALA A 283 5.84 -5.01 8.60
N LEU A 284 6.07 -6.24 8.19
CA LEU A 284 6.90 -6.55 7.04
C LEU A 284 6.14 -6.21 5.76
N GLN A 285 6.74 -5.39 4.92
CA GLN A 285 6.25 -5.02 3.60
C GLN A 285 7.26 -5.49 2.55
N HIS A 286 6.80 -5.75 1.35
CA HIS A 286 7.65 -6.20 0.26
C HIS A 286 7.48 -5.27 -0.94
N ASN A 287 8.55 -5.06 -1.69
CA ASN A 287 8.49 -4.36 -2.96
C ASN A 287 9.30 -5.08 -4.04
N ILE A 288 8.82 -5.00 -5.25
CA ILE A 288 9.52 -5.45 -6.46
C ILE A 288 9.64 -4.24 -7.35
N PHE A 289 10.83 -3.89 -7.76
CA PHE A 289 11.04 -2.63 -8.46
C PHE A 289 12.05 -2.74 -9.60
N PHE A 290 11.88 -1.83 -10.55
CA PHE A 290 12.88 -1.47 -11.53
C PHE A 290 13.41 -0.10 -11.17
N ARG A 291 14.73 0.05 -11.25
CA ARG A 291 15.45 1.30 -11.01
C ARG A 291 16.27 1.65 -12.23
N PHE A 292 16.17 2.88 -12.67
CA PHE A 292 16.98 3.44 -13.73
C PHE A 292 17.94 4.47 -13.13
N ASN A 293 19.24 4.25 -13.26
CA ASN A 293 20.28 5.15 -12.75
C ASN A 293 20.95 5.87 -13.91
N ILE A 294 21.01 7.21 -13.82
CA ILE A 294 21.61 8.09 -14.84
C ILE A 294 22.80 8.79 -14.21
N ASN A 295 23.99 8.55 -14.74
CA ASN A 295 25.22 9.16 -14.24
C ASN A 295 25.75 10.27 -15.18
N ASN A 296 25.33 10.31 -16.43
CA ASN A 296 25.85 11.27 -17.39
C ASN A 296 24.98 12.51 -17.48
N PHE A 297 25.31 13.56 -16.71
CA PHE A 297 24.61 14.85 -16.74
C PHE A 297 24.96 15.75 -17.92
N ASN A 298 25.87 15.33 -18.82
CA ASN A 298 26.34 16.17 -19.94
C ASN A 298 25.22 16.53 -20.95
N PHE A 299 24.06 15.86 -20.89
CA PHE A 299 22.94 16.22 -21.74
C PHE A 299 22.14 17.45 -21.24
N LEU A 300 22.36 17.88 -20.00
CA LEU A 300 21.74 19.08 -19.43
C LEU A 300 22.55 20.36 -19.69
N SER A 301 23.76 20.21 -20.24
CA SER A 301 24.68 21.31 -20.51
C SER A 301 24.73 21.77 -21.97
N LYS A 302 23.75 21.33 -22.79
CA LYS A 302 23.63 21.77 -24.21
C LYS A 302 22.47 22.73 -24.37
#